data_f52b3c0159e2d3f458000e867fdb0e0e
#
_entry.id   f52b3c0159e2d3f458000e867fdb0e0e
#
_cell.length_a   1.000
_cell.length_b   1.000
_cell.length_c   1.000
_cell.angle_alpha   90.00
_cell.angle_beta   90.00
_cell.angle_gamma   90.00
#
_symmetry.space_group_name_H-M   'P 1'
#
loop_
_entity.id
_entity.type
_entity.pdbx_description
1 polymer ?
#
loop_
_entity_poly.entity_id
_entity_poly.type
_entity_poly.pdbx_seq_one_letter_code
_entity_poly.pdbx_strand_id
1 'polypeptide(L)'
;MTSRGQSLIEVLIAVTVGVLMIGVVITFIAPVLRSDTHTSRAQTAASLSKELLDNVRVLSESDWHNIDVLDTGSSSKFHIATTTPFSVASDMESVSVGTTTYKRYFYIEDVKRNAP
;
A
#
# COMPACT_ATOMS: atom_id res chain seq x y z
N MET A 1 -55.17 28.82 -22.04
CA MET A 1 -54.61 27.74 -22.86
C MET A 1 -53.09 27.80 -22.94
N THR A 2 -52.43 28.19 -21.90
CA THR A 2 -50.93 28.33 -21.82
C THR A 2 -50.23 27.22 -21.04
N SER A 3 -50.98 26.22 -20.56
CA SER A 3 -50.45 25.20 -19.67
C SER A 3 -49.57 24.11 -20.36
N ARG A 4 -49.74 23.90 -21.67
CA ARG A 4 -48.95 22.86 -22.39
C ARG A 4 -47.51 23.27 -22.70
N GLY A 5 -47.26 24.56 -22.94
CA GLY A 5 -45.89 25.05 -23.17
C GLY A 5 -45.10 25.20 -21.86
N GLN A 6 -45.81 25.50 -20.78
CA GLN A 6 -45.19 25.61 -19.44
C GLN A 6 -44.71 24.26 -18.89
N SER A 7 -45.45 23.19 -19.13
CA SER A 7 -45.09 21.85 -18.75
C SER A 7 -43.85 21.33 -19.54
N LEU A 8 -43.70 21.73 -20.79
CA LEU A 8 -42.59 21.30 -21.63
C LEU A 8 -41.25 21.98 -21.22
N ILE A 9 -41.32 23.27 -20.86
CA ILE A 9 -40.17 24.01 -20.32
C ILE A 9 -39.78 23.44 -18.96
N GLU A 10 -40.73 23.11 -18.11
CA GLU A 10 -40.47 22.52 -16.79
C GLU A 10 -39.78 21.16 -16.88
N VAL A 11 -40.22 20.30 -17.80
CA VAL A 11 -39.55 19.00 -18.08
C VAL A 11 -38.15 19.22 -18.63
N LEU A 12 -37.94 20.18 -19.53
CA LEU A 12 -36.63 20.48 -20.08
C LEU A 12 -35.65 20.97 -19.01
N ILE A 13 -36.10 21.84 -18.12
CA ILE A 13 -35.30 22.31 -17.00
C ILE A 13 -34.99 21.16 -16.04
N ALA A 14 -35.96 20.33 -15.70
CA ALA A 14 -35.76 19.17 -14.82
C ALA A 14 -34.74 18.18 -15.39
N VAL A 15 -34.81 17.88 -16.69
CA VAL A 15 -33.83 16.98 -17.35
C VAL A 15 -32.44 17.61 -17.35
N THR A 16 -32.33 18.91 -17.65
CA THR A 16 -31.05 19.61 -17.67
C THR A 16 -30.38 19.59 -16.28
N VAL A 17 -31.15 19.92 -15.23
CA VAL A 17 -30.67 19.87 -13.84
C VAL A 17 -30.28 18.44 -13.44
N GLY A 18 -31.07 17.45 -13.84
CA GLY A 18 -30.76 16.02 -13.58
C GLY A 18 -29.46 15.59 -14.23
N VAL A 19 -29.21 15.93 -15.49
CA VAL A 19 -27.97 15.61 -16.20
C VAL A 19 -26.76 16.29 -15.56
N LEU A 20 -26.89 17.55 -15.15
CA LEU A 20 -25.84 18.29 -14.44
C LEU A 20 -25.51 17.63 -13.09
N MET A 21 -26.51 17.22 -12.33
CA MET A 21 -26.32 16.55 -11.05
C MET A 21 -25.59 15.21 -11.22
N ILE A 22 -25.96 14.40 -12.21
CA ILE A 22 -25.31 13.13 -12.51
C ILE A 22 -23.85 13.36 -12.92
N GLY A 23 -23.57 14.36 -13.75
CA GLY A 23 -22.22 14.74 -14.17
C GLY A 23 -21.31 15.08 -12.99
N VAL A 24 -21.82 15.85 -12.03
CA VAL A 24 -21.07 16.18 -10.80
C VAL A 24 -20.77 14.95 -9.97
N VAL A 25 -21.72 14.06 -9.75
CA VAL A 25 -21.55 12.84 -8.97
C VAL A 25 -20.48 11.93 -9.60
N ILE A 26 -20.52 11.74 -10.91
CA ILE A 26 -19.52 10.90 -11.62
C ILE A 26 -18.11 11.49 -11.46
N THR A 27 -17.98 12.80 -11.50
CA THR A 27 -16.68 13.48 -11.36
C THR A 27 -16.03 13.23 -9.98
N PHE A 28 -16.84 13.09 -8.94
CA PHE A 28 -16.33 12.83 -7.58
C PHE A 28 -16.07 11.35 -7.28
N ILE A 29 -16.80 10.44 -7.91
CA ILE A 29 -16.65 9.00 -7.64
C ILE A 29 -15.27 8.46 -8.08
N ALA A 30 -14.79 8.87 -9.25
CA ALA A 30 -13.54 8.36 -9.80
C ALA A 30 -12.30 8.62 -8.90
N PRO A 31 -12.07 9.84 -8.38
CA PRO A 31 -10.95 10.09 -7.46
C PRO A 31 -11.11 9.38 -6.10
N VAL A 32 -12.34 9.24 -5.60
CA VAL A 32 -12.58 8.51 -4.34
C VAL A 32 -12.20 7.04 -4.47
N LEU A 33 -12.61 6.37 -5.54
CA LEU A 33 -12.25 4.96 -5.79
C LEU A 33 -10.74 4.77 -5.97
N ARG A 34 -10.06 5.71 -6.63
CA ARG A 34 -8.59 5.66 -6.77
C ARG A 34 -7.89 5.85 -5.43
N SER A 35 -8.35 6.77 -4.61
CA SER A 35 -7.82 7.03 -3.28
C SER A 35 -7.97 5.80 -2.37
N ASP A 36 -9.12 5.16 -2.40
CA ASP A 36 -9.38 3.95 -1.61
C ASP A 36 -8.46 2.79 -1.99
N THR A 37 -8.27 2.55 -3.29
CA THR A 37 -7.34 1.53 -3.79
C THR A 37 -5.90 1.83 -3.37
N HIS A 38 -5.47 3.09 -3.42
CA HIS A 38 -4.12 3.49 -3.02
C HIS A 38 -3.90 3.30 -1.52
N THR A 39 -4.87 3.69 -0.70
CA THR A 39 -4.85 3.51 0.76
C THR A 39 -4.80 2.04 1.14
N SER A 40 -5.60 1.19 0.51
CA SER A 40 -5.60 -0.26 0.74
C SER A 40 -4.25 -0.90 0.41
N ARG A 41 -3.62 -0.50 -0.70
CA ARG A 41 -2.28 -0.98 -1.08
C ARG A 41 -1.21 -0.52 -0.08
N ALA A 42 -1.28 0.72 0.39
CA ALA A 42 -0.35 1.25 1.39
C ALA A 42 -0.49 0.51 2.73
N GLN A 43 -1.70 0.22 3.16
CA GLN A 43 -1.94 -0.56 4.38
C GLN A 43 -1.40 -1.99 4.25
N THR A 44 -1.59 -2.64 3.10
CA THR A 44 -1.03 -3.97 2.84
C THR A 44 0.49 -3.95 2.85
N ALA A 45 1.11 -2.96 2.22
CA ALA A 45 2.56 -2.79 2.24
C ALA A 45 3.10 -2.57 3.67
N ALA A 46 2.41 -1.75 4.47
CA ALA A 46 2.77 -1.51 5.87
C ALA A 46 2.68 -2.79 6.72
N SER A 47 1.63 -3.59 6.53
CA SER A 47 1.47 -4.86 7.26
C SER A 47 2.55 -5.88 6.88
N LEU A 48 2.90 -5.97 5.60
CA LEU A 48 3.98 -6.84 5.11
C LEU A 48 5.35 -6.41 5.65
N SER A 49 5.59 -5.10 5.76
CA SER A 49 6.82 -4.56 6.35
C SER A 49 6.91 -4.87 7.83
N LYS A 50 5.81 -4.73 8.56
CA LYS A 50 5.74 -5.07 9.99
C LYS A 50 6.00 -6.56 10.21
N GLU A 51 5.37 -7.43 9.45
CA GLU A 51 5.60 -8.88 9.51
C GLU A 51 7.08 -9.23 9.29
N LEU A 52 7.72 -8.61 8.29
CA LEU A 52 9.14 -8.82 8.04
C LEU A 52 10.00 -8.39 9.23
N LEU A 53 9.74 -7.22 9.82
CA LEU A 53 10.47 -6.73 10.99
C LEU A 53 10.25 -7.62 12.21
N ASP A 54 9.05 -8.11 12.44
CA ASP A 54 8.75 -9.04 13.52
C ASP A 54 9.53 -10.37 13.33
N ASN A 55 9.62 -10.88 12.11
CA ASN A 55 10.40 -12.08 11.78
C ASN A 55 11.91 -11.85 11.97
N VAL A 56 12.44 -10.70 11.55
CA VAL A 56 13.84 -10.32 11.79
C VAL A 56 14.13 -10.25 13.29
N ARG A 57 13.21 -9.68 14.05
CA ARG A 57 13.34 -9.60 15.52
C ARG A 57 13.41 -10.99 16.16
N VAL A 58 12.50 -11.88 15.81
CA VAL A 58 12.48 -13.26 16.31
C VAL A 58 13.78 -13.97 15.96
N LEU A 59 14.28 -13.79 14.75
CA LEU A 59 15.54 -14.40 14.32
C LEU A 59 16.74 -13.84 15.11
N SER A 60 16.79 -12.55 15.35
CA SER A 60 17.85 -11.89 16.14
C SER A 60 17.79 -12.28 17.63
N GLU A 61 16.61 -12.51 18.19
CA GLU A 61 16.43 -12.97 19.55
C GLU A 61 16.84 -14.45 19.71
N SER A 62 16.69 -15.26 18.66
CA SER A 62 17.09 -16.66 18.70
C SER A 62 18.63 -16.83 18.62
N ASP A 63 19.28 -16.07 17.74
CA ASP A 63 20.74 -16.01 17.62
C ASP A 63 21.15 -14.73 16.91
N TRP A 64 21.77 -13.80 17.63
CA TRP A 64 22.24 -12.53 17.11
C TRP A 64 23.28 -12.68 15.98
N HIS A 65 24.04 -13.77 15.99
CA HIS A 65 25.05 -14.06 14.96
C HIS A 65 24.45 -14.16 13.56
N ASN A 66 23.17 -14.51 13.43
CA ASN A 66 22.49 -14.55 12.14
C ASN A 66 22.36 -13.17 11.49
N ILE A 67 22.43 -12.12 12.29
CA ILE A 67 22.29 -10.72 11.83
C ILE A 67 23.65 -10.03 11.78
N ASP A 68 24.51 -10.28 12.78
CA ASP A 68 25.83 -9.61 12.94
C ASP A 68 26.81 -9.92 11.80
N VAL A 69 26.69 -11.08 11.18
CA VAL A 69 27.54 -11.50 10.05
C VAL A 69 27.11 -10.93 8.69
N LEU A 70 25.97 -10.22 8.62
CA LEU A 70 25.47 -9.67 7.38
C LEU A 70 26.17 -8.37 7.02
N ASP A 71 26.33 -8.15 5.71
CA ASP A 71 26.91 -6.90 5.21
C ASP A 71 26.02 -5.69 5.56
N THR A 72 26.63 -4.62 6.03
CA THR A 72 25.98 -3.37 6.33
C THR A 72 25.90 -2.46 5.10
N GLY A 73 24.85 -1.68 5.01
CA GLY A 73 24.63 -0.69 3.96
C GLY A 73 23.33 -0.89 3.19
N SER A 74 22.82 0.19 2.65
CA SER A 74 21.53 0.22 1.92
C SER A 74 21.55 -0.52 0.57
N SER A 75 22.73 -0.86 0.05
CA SER A 75 22.89 -1.65 -1.16
C SER A 75 22.68 -3.16 -0.91
N SER A 76 22.95 -3.62 0.30
CA SER A 76 22.77 -5.02 0.71
C SER A 76 21.34 -5.25 1.15
N LYS A 77 20.60 -6.06 0.40
CA LYS A 77 19.18 -6.32 0.63
C LYS A 77 18.99 -7.77 1.04
N PHE A 78 18.24 -7.98 2.10
CA PHE A 78 17.99 -9.28 2.69
C PHE A 78 16.50 -9.49 2.91
N HIS A 79 16.08 -10.75 2.95
CA HIS A 79 14.77 -11.16 3.40
C HIS A 79 14.85 -12.41 4.26
N ILE A 80 13.82 -12.70 5.01
CA ILE A 80 13.71 -13.93 5.79
C ILE A 80 13.02 -14.98 4.93
N ALA A 81 13.71 -16.09 4.68
CA ALA A 81 13.09 -17.24 4.05
C ALA A 81 12.00 -17.80 4.98
N THR A 82 10.76 -17.87 4.47
CA THR A 82 9.60 -18.34 5.25
C THR A 82 9.54 -19.87 5.41
N THR A 83 10.51 -20.56 4.85
CA THR A 83 10.67 -22.02 5.06
C THR A 83 11.39 -22.30 6.37
N THR A 84 10.85 -23.20 7.16
CA THR A 84 11.47 -23.64 8.43
C THR A 84 12.71 -24.51 8.17
N PRO A 85 13.88 -24.24 8.79
CA PRO A 85 14.15 -23.17 9.76
C PRO A 85 14.28 -21.78 9.11
N PHE A 86 13.86 -20.74 9.82
CA PHE A 86 14.03 -19.37 9.35
C PHE A 86 15.51 -19.07 9.10
N SER A 87 15.82 -18.56 7.93
CA SER A 87 17.16 -18.16 7.54
C SER A 87 17.12 -16.84 6.78
N VAL A 88 18.23 -16.11 6.83
CA VAL A 88 18.39 -14.90 6.02
C VAL A 88 18.82 -15.28 4.62
N ALA A 89 18.13 -14.77 3.63
CA ALA A 89 18.51 -14.89 2.22
C ALA A 89 18.86 -13.52 1.65
N SER A 90 19.90 -13.48 0.82
CA SER A 90 20.26 -12.26 0.07
C SER A 90 19.28 -12.10 -1.08
N ASP A 91 18.76 -10.89 -1.28
CA ASP A 91 17.84 -10.46 -2.33
C ASP A 91 16.51 -9.95 -1.76
N MET A 92 15.62 -9.54 -2.65
CA MET A 92 14.29 -9.05 -2.31
C MET A 92 13.26 -10.16 -2.44
N GLU A 93 12.42 -10.31 -1.42
CA GLU A 93 11.28 -11.22 -1.50
C GLU A 93 10.13 -10.59 -2.28
N SER A 94 9.51 -11.35 -3.16
CA SER A 94 8.30 -10.95 -3.87
C SER A 94 7.08 -11.64 -3.27
N VAL A 95 6.16 -10.85 -2.71
CA VAL A 95 4.92 -11.34 -2.09
C VAL A 95 3.73 -10.86 -2.91
N SER A 96 2.93 -11.79 -3.41
CA SER A 96 1.71 -11.47 -4.17
C SER A 96 0.50 -11.50 -3.27
N VAL A 97 -0.24 -10.38 -3.23
CA VAL A 97 -1.50 -10.24 -2.51
C VAL A 97 -2.57 -9.85 -3.52
N GLY A 98 -3.48 -10.77 -3.82
CA GLY A 98 -4.44 -10.63 -4.91
C GLY A 98 -3.75 -10.48 -6.26
N THR A 99 -3.99 -9.38 -6.95
CA THR A 99 -3.39 -9.05 -8.26
C THR A 99 -2.14 -8.18 -8.17
N THR A 100 -1.73 -7.79 -6.95
CA THR A 100 -0.60 -6.89 -6.74
C THR A 100 0.58 -7.65 -6.15
N THR A 101 1.76 -7.46 -6.73
CA THR A 101 3.01 -8.02 -6.20
C THR A 101 3.79 -6.95 -5.47
N TYR A 102 4.15 -7.24 -4.23
CA TYR A 102 4.96 -6.40 -3.37
C TYR A 102 6.36 -6.97 -3.27
N LYS A 103 7.38 -6.09 -3.28
CA LYS A 103 8.76 -6.47 -2.99
C LYS A 103 9.11 -5.99 -1.60
N ARG A 104 9.56 -6.90 -0.73
CA ARG A 104 9.99 -6.56 0.63
C ARG A 104 11.43 -7.00 0.87
N TYR A 105 12.15 -6.21 1.63
CA TYR A 105 13.52 -6.47 2.04
C TYR A 105 13.85 -5.64 3.28
N PHE A 106 14.90 -6.01 3.98
CA PHE A 106 15.52 -5.19 5.01
C PHE A 106 17.01 -5.02 4.70
N TYR A 107 17.60 -4.02 5.30
CA TYR A 107 19.04 -3.80 5.28
C TYR A 107 19.50 -3.38 6.67
N ILE A 108 20.80 -3.54 6.94
CA ILE A 108 21.40 -3.23 8.23
C ILE A 108 22.21 -1.96 8.07
N GLU A 109 22.00 -1.02 8.97
CA GLU A 109 22.72 0.23 9.01
C GLU A 109 23.46 0.37 10.35
N ASP A 110 24.73 0.79 10.28
CA ASP A 110 25.51 1.04 11.48
C ASP A 110 25.08 2.34 12.14
N VAL A 111 24.48 2.22 13.31
CA VAL A 111 24.13 3.38 14.14
C VAL A 111 25.34 3.73 15.00
N LYS A 112 26.07 4.78 14.62
CA LYS A 112 27.09 5.37 15.49
C LYS A 112 26.40 6.05 16.66
N ARG A 113 26.43 5.42 17.84
CA ARG A 113 26.11 6.10 19.08
C ARG A 113 27.26 7.06 19.38
N ASN A 114 26.98 8.36 19.38
CA ASN A 114 27.91 9.32 19.95
C ASN A 114 28.08 8.90 21.42
N ALA A 115 29.29 8.50 21.78
CA ALA A 115 29.62 8.28 23.17
C ALA A 115 29.42 9.59 23.94
N PRO A 116 28.85 9.53 25.14
CA PRO A 116 28.67 10.73 25.96
C PRO A 116 30.00 11.39 26.33
#